data_1ef4b33d91011c18c5cb1cadf926f886
#
_entry.id   1ef4b33d91011c18c5cb1cadf926f886
#
_cell.length_a   1.000
_cell.length_b   1.000
_cell.length_c   1.000
_cell.angle_alpha   90.00
_cell.angle_beta   90.00
_cell.angle_gamma   90.00
#
_symmetry.space_group_name_H-M   'P 1'
#
loop_
_entity.id
_entity.type
_entity.pdbx_description
1 polymer ?
#
loop_
_entity_poly.entity_id
_entity_poly.type
_entity_poly.pdbx_seq_one_letter_code
_entity_poly.pdbx_strand_id
1 'polypeptide(L)'
;MKFAVTPPTTLQIHRDGRWRAAATVQPLGPARCRIEYLPEYVHGEAAPWPVALGMPIGTEPDLFIDGPMGPEIDRLPPSFLFDLVPQGKGRQYLLEQLRLADGDGLVLPLVMAGAIAPIGCLRLQSAVDYFDDQARSCGAFPGFAEADVRGRIEAVFEHLASRGMLAAGTTGVQGVAPKFLLSTDQDGRWFPDLALPDERAREHWLVKLPRSSAERDRAVLRNETAYLRVAAACGLRTMAAPELRGEALFVRRFDRQVINGQVHRLHQESLASLCGLRGFGIPRSQQTLLAGLRAAVSDPLQETIEFIKRDVLNLAMRNTDNHARNTAVQRLCDGTVQLTPVFDFAPMYLDSEVIVRSCHWRDDAGRVQGTWTQVVETLDVVDEERRIVAAALSDFARVVANLPTIAADCGVEAEVTQACRATIDKQAKQLQELGALAPAPVARGGTQDFPH
;
A
#
# COMPACT_ATOMS: atom_id res chain seq x y z
N MET A 1 -17.73 23.49 -21.37
CA MET A 1 -17.34 22.34 -22.19
C MET A 1 -18.42 21.26 -22.05
N LYS A 2 -19.04 20.82 -23.14
CA LYS A 2 -19.94 19.65 -23.08
C LYS A 2 -19.03 18.44 -22.88
N PHE A 3 -19.08 17.81 -21.71
CA PHE A 3 -18.41 16.53 -21.50
C PHE A 3 -19.03 15.51 -22.47
N ALA A 4 -18.27 15.09 -23.46
CA ALA A 4 -18.63 13.90 -24.20
C ALA A 4 -18.81 12.76 -23.20
N VAL A 5 -19.91 12.03 -23.29
CA VAL A 5 -20.15 10.86 -22.43
C VAL A 5 -19.04 9.88 -22.74
N THR A 6 -18.09 9.74 -21.81
CA THR A 6 -17.02 8.75 -21.94
C THR A 6 -17.65 7.36 -21.92
N PRO A 7 -17.32 6.50 -22.89
CA PRO A 7 -17.91 5.16 -22.96
C PRO A 7 -17.59 4.34 -21.72
N PRO A 8 -18.43 3.36 -21.37
CA PRO A 8 -18.13 2.41 -20.30
C PRO A 8 -16.84 1.64 -20.61
N THR A 9 -16.14 1.24 -19.56
CA THR A 9 -14.97 0.36 -19.67
C THR A 9 -15.10 -0.85 -18.75
N THR A 10 -14.37 -1.91 -19.04
CA THR A 10 -14.37 -3.12 -18.21
C THR A 10 -13.27 -3.01 -17.15
N LEU A 11 -13.66 -3.20 -15.89
CA LEU A 11 -12.72 -3.46 -14.79
C LEU A 11 -12.37 -4.95 -14.81
N GLN A 12 -11.10 -5.24 -14.92
CA GLN A 12 -10.57 -6.60 -14.94
C GLN A 12 -9.86 -6.90 -13.63
N ILE A 13 -9.98 -8.16 -13.21
CA ILE A 13 -9.24 -8.73 -12.07
C ILE A 13 -8.30 -9.83 -12.57
N HIS A 14 -7.06 -9.81 -12.08
CA HIS A 14 -6.12 -10.91 -12.35
C HIS A 14 -6.28 -12.01 -11.31
N ARG A 15 -6.58 -13.22 -11.79
CA ARG A 15 -6.75 -14.40 -10.96
C ARG A 15 -6.32 -15.65 -11.72
N ASP A 16 -5.69 -16.58 -11.03
CA ASP A 16 -5.21 -17.84 -11.60
C ASP A 16 -4.35 -17.63 -12.85
N GLY A 17 -3.44 -16.64 -12.81
CA GLY A 17 -2.51 -16.29 -13.87
C GLY A 17 -3.12 -15.62 -15.10
N ARG A 18 -4.37 -15.13 -15.05
CA ARG A 18 -5.01 -14.48 -16.19
C ARG A 18 -5.93 -13.33 -15.77
N TRP A 19 -6.11 -12.40 -16.69
CA TRP A 19 -7.09 -11.33 -16.54
C TRP A 19 -8.49 -11.81 -16.86
N ARG A 20 -9.44 -11.45 -16.00
CA ARG A 20 -10.88 -11.77 -16.15
C ARG A 20 -11.68 -10.47 -16.09
N ALA A 21 -12.64 -10.30 -16.98
CA ALA A 21 -13.62 -9.23 -16.90
C ALA A 21 -14.47 -9.44 -15.63
N ALA A 22 -14.52 -8.45 -14.75
CA ALA A 22 -15.22 -8.57 -13.47
C ALA A 22 -16.40 -7.61 -13.33
N ALA A 23 -16.24 -6.37 -13.79
CA ALA A 23 -17.26 -5.35 -13.64
C ALA A 23 -17.21 -4.33 -14.79
N THR A 24 -18.29 -3.59 -14.99
CA THR A 24 -18.34 -2.43 -15.88
C THR A 24 -18.17 -1.16 -15.05
N VAL A 25 -17.32 -0.25 -15.50
CA VAL A 25 -17.21 1.11 -14.98
C VAL A 25 -17.84 2.06 -15.97
N GLN A 26 -18.96 2.66 -15.60
CA GLN A 26 -19.73 3.63 -16.40
C GLN A 26 -19.47 5.04 -15.86
N PRO A 27 -18.72 5.90 -16.55
CA PRO A 27 -18.60 7.31 -16.17
C PRO A 27 -19.95 8.04 -16.28
N LEU A 28 -20.31 8.77 -15.23
CA LEU A 28 -21.52 9.61 -15.16
C LEU A 28 -21.16 11.10 -15.08
N GLY A 29 -19.90 11.42 -15.28
CA GLY A 29 -19.28 12.75 -15.20
C GLY A 29 -17.81 12.63 -14.82
N PRO A 30 -17.08 13.75 -14.70
CA PRO A 30 -15.63 13.72 -14.43
C PRO A 30 -15.25 13.03 -13.12
N ALA A 31 -16.10 13.13 -12.10
CA ALA A 31 -15.85 12.60 -10.77
C ALA A 31 -16.89 11.56 -10.32
N ARG A 32 -17.75 11.09 -11.25
CA ARG A 32 -18.86 10.19 -10.92
C ARG A 32 -18.84 8.96 -11.81
N CYS A 33 -19.08 7.80 -11.24
CA CYS A 33 -19.27 6.58 -12.01
C CYS A 33 -20.24 5.63 -11.34
N ARG A 34 -20.75 4.69 -12.15
CA ARG A 34 -21.46 3.51 -11.72
C ARG A 34 -20.58 2.31 -11.98
N ILE A 35 -20.51 1.39 -11.03
CA ILE A 35 -19.79 0.14 -11.20
C ILE A 35 -20.78 -1.00 -10.96
N GLU A 36 -20.78 -1.96 -11.88
CA GLU A 36 -21.66 -3.13 -11.84
C GLU A 36 -20.85 -4.37 -12.14
N TYR A 37 -20.96 -5.40 -11.30
CA TYR A 37 -20.39 -6.70 -11.64
C TYR A 37 -21.06 -7.28 -12.87
N LEU A 38 -20.26 -7.94 -13.70
CA LEU A 38 -20.76 -8.66 -14.86
C LEU A 38 -21.50 -9.94 -14.40
N PRO A 39 -22.70 -10.24 -14.91
CA PRO A 39 -23.44 -11.44 -14.54
C PRO A 39 -22.61 -12.72 -14.75
N GLU A 40 -21.87 -12.82 -15.85
CA GLU A 40 -20.98 -13.93 -16.17
C GLU A 40 -19.81 -14.07 -15.20
N TYR A 41 -19.39 -12.99 -14.52
CA TYR A 41 -18.40 -13.05 -13.48
C TYR A 41 -18.98 -13.53 -12.15
N VAL A 42 -20.19 -13.06 -11.80
CA VAL A 42 -20.87 -13.41 -10.56
C VAL A 42 -21.33 -14.87 -10.56
N HIS A 43 -21.88 -15.33 -11.68
CA HIS A 43 -22.49 -16.67 -11.84
C HIS A 43 -21.61 -17.65 -12.63
N GLY A 44 -20.36 -17.28 -12.90
CA GLY A 44 -19.41 -18.13 -13.62
C GLY A 44 -18.97 -19.38 -12.83
N GLU A 45 -18.19 -20.23 -13.47
CA GLU A 45 -17.74 -21.51 -12.91
C GLU A 45 -16.86 -21.36 -11.66
N ALA A 46 -16.07 -20.30 -11.58
CA ALA A 46 -15.20 -20.01 -10.43
C ALA A 46 -15.88 -19.05 -9.46
N ALA A 47 -15.89 -19.36 -8.17
CA ALA A 47 -16.39 -18.47 -7.13
C ALA A 47 -15.77 -17.07 -7.29
N PRO A 48 -16.57 -16.01 -7.46
CA PRO A 48 -16.05 -14.67 -7.75
C PRO A 48 -15.31 -14.09 -6.53
N TRP A 49 -14.28 -13.29 -6.80
CA TRP A 49 -13.64 -12.45 -5.79
C TRP A 49 -14.11 -11.00 -5.92
N PRO A 50 -14.39 -10.31 -4.82
CA PRO A 50 -14.73 -8.90 -4.89
C PRO A 50 -13.55 -8.10 -5.48
N VAL A 51 -13.86 -7.12 -6.34
CA VAL A 51 -12.85 -6.22 -6.92
C VAL A 51 -12.27 -5.28 -5.87
N ALA A 52 -13.03 -4.99 -4.81
CA ALA A 52 -12.57 -4.33 -3.60
C ALA A 52 -13.18 -5.04 -2.40
N LEU A 53 -12.47 -5.13 -1.27
CA LEU A 53 -12.93 -5.88 -0.10
C LEU A 53 -14.19 -5.27 0.53
N GLY A 54 -14.38 -3.95 0.37
CA GLY A 54 -15.60 -3.25 0.78
C GLY A 54 -16.76 -3.31 -0.23
N MET A 55 -16.59 -4.01 -1.38
CA MET A 55 -17.61 -4.13 -2.42
C MET A 55 -18.12 -5.58 -2.49
N PRO A 56 -19.25 -5.91 -1.87
CA PRO A 56 -19.77 -7.27 -1.90
C PRO A 56 -20.13 -7.71 -3.33
N ILE A 57 -19.99 -8.99 -3.59
CA ILE A 57 -20.42 -9.58 -4.87
C ILE A 57 -21.95 -9.54 -4.97
N GLY A 58 -22.46 -9.02 -6.06
CA GLY A 58 -23.90 -8.93 -6.32
C GLY A 58 -24.18 -8.51 -7.75
N THR A 59 -25.43 -8.69 -8.17
CA THR A 59 -25.93 -8.28 -9.49
C THR A 59 -26.78 -7.02 -9.44
N GLU A 60 -27.03 -6.50 -8.24
CA GLU A 60 -27.82 -5.29 -8.02
C GLU A 60 -27.00 -4.05 -8.40
N PRO A 61 -27.43 -3.27 -9.42
CA PRO A 61 -26.64 -2.13 -9.89
C PRO A 61 -26.44 -1.01 -8.88
N ASP A 62 -27.30 -0.91 -7.87
CA ASP A 62 -27.31 0.17 -6.90
C ASP A 62 -26.35 -0.04 -5.72
N LEU A 63 -25.78 -1.23 -5.56
CA LEU A 63 -24.88 -1.57 -4.44
C LEU A 63 -23.55 -0.79 -4.44
N PHE A 64 -23.17 -0.21 -5.58
CA PHE A 64 -21.86 0.44 -5.79
C PHE A 64 -21.96 1.97 -5.89
N ILE A 65 -23.10 2.52 -5.53
CA ILE A 65 -23.31 3.96 -5.46
C ILE A 65 -23.09 4.39 -4.05
N ASP A 66 -21.87 4.75 -3.77
CA ASP A 66 -21.45 5.20 -2.46
C ASP A 66 -21.90 6.64 -2.21
N GLY A 67 -22.72 6.82 -1.18
CA GLY A 67 -23.22 8.11 -0.69
C GLY A 67 -24.60 7.93 -0.04
N PRO A 68 -24.98 8.76 0.94
CA PRO A 68 -26.33 8.75 1.46
C PRO A 68 -27.34 9.02 0.34
N MET A 69 -28.38 8.21 0.28
CA MET A 69 -29.44 8.31 -0.72
C MET A 69 -30.12 9.67 -0.63
N GLY A 70 -29.83 10.55 -1.59
CA GLY A 70 -30.49 11.85 -1.74
C GLY A 70 -30.32 12.39 -3.14
N PRO A 71 -31.30 13.15 -3.67
CA PRO A 71 -31.31 13.59 -5.06
C PRO A 71 -30.18 14.54 -5.46
N GLU A 72 -29.41 15.08 -4.50
CA GLU A 72 -28.39 16.11 -4.72
C GLU A 72 -26.97 15.72 -4.33
N ILE A 73 -26.71 14.46 -3.91
CA ILE A 73 -25.38 14.07 -3.49
C ILE A 73 -24.57 13.62 -4.69
N ASP A 74 -23.48 14.31 -4.92
CA ASP A 74 -22.48 13.96 -5.93
C ASP A 74 -21.95 12.55 -5.67
N ARG A 75 -22.24 11.63 -6.60
CA ARG A 75 -21.73 10.26 -6.54
C ARG A 75 -20.27 10.26 -6.93
N LEU A 76 -19.40 10.38 -5.95
CA LEU A 76 -17.95 10.28 -6.14
C LEU A 76 -17.59 8.84 -6.53
N PRO A 77 -16.48 8.64 -7.26
CA PRO A 77 -15.96 7.31 -7.53
C PRO A 77 -15.75 6.53 -6.23
N PRO A 78 -15.95 5.21 -6.24
CA PRO A 78 -15.65 4.36 -5.09
C PRO A 78 -14.20 4.54 -4.63
N SER A 79 -13.97 4.40 -3.31
CA SER A 79 -12.68 4.67 -2.68
C SER A 79 -11.52 3.87 -3.27
N PHE A 80 -11.74 2.61 -3.69
CA PHE A 80 -10.69 1.76 -4.25
C PHE A 80 -10.14 2.28 -5.59
N LEU A 81 -10.92 3.03 -6.37
CA LEU A 81 -10.42 3.63 -7.61
C LEU A 81 -9.31 4.67 -7.33
N PHE A 82 -9.30 5.28 -6.16
CA PHE A 82 -8.21 6.19 -5.78
C PHE A 82 -6.87 5.47 -5.58
N ASP A 83 -6.89 4.17 -5.24
CA ASP A 83 -5.68 3.34 -5.17
C ASP A 83 -5.10 3.04 -6.56
N LEU A 84 -5.92 3.14 -7.61
CA LEU A 84 -5.52 2.91 -8.99
C LEU A 84 -5.07 4.19 -9.71
N VAL A 85 -5.28 5.38 -9.10
CA VAL A 85 -4.93 6.67 -9.73
C VAL A 85 -3.41 6.82 -9.80
N PRO A 86 -2.84 7.01 -11.01
CA PRO A 86 -1.42 7.34 -11.14
C PRO A 86 -1.05 8.62 -10.37
N GLN A 87 0.11 8.61 -9.72
CA GLN A 87 0.65 9.71 -8.92
C GLN A 87 2.00 10.18 -9.46
N GLY A 88 2.52 11.27 -8.91
CA GLY A 88 3.84 11.77 -9.22
C GLY A 88 4.07 12.00 -10.73
N LYS A 89 5.20 11.53 -11.25
CA LYS A 89 5.56 11.69 -12.67
C LYS A 89 4.60 11.00 -13.63
N GLY A 90 4.03 9.85 -13.25
CA GLY A 90 3.02 9.15 -14.06
C GLY A 90 1.75 9.97 -14.23
N ARG A 91 1.30 10.65 -13.18
CA ARG A 91 0.17 11.57 -13.23
C ARG A 91 0.48 12.77 -14.12
N GLN A 92 1.63 13.41 -13.95
CA GLN A 92 2.05 14.55 -14.77
C GLN A 92 2.09 14.18 -16.25
N TYR A 93 2.73 13.06 -16.59
CA TYR A 93 2.78 12.56 -17.96
C TYR A 93 1.38 12.36 -18.56
N LEU A 94 0.47 11.70 -17.84
CA LEU A 94 -0.89 11.49 -18.33
C LEU A 94 -1.68 12.79 -18.49
N LEU A 95 -1.54 13.73 -17.57
CA LEU A 95 -2.17 15.05 -17.69
C LEU A 95 -1.73 15.78 -18.96
N GLU A 96 -0.44 15.75 -19.28
CA GLU A 96 0.11 16.34 -20.51
C GLU A 96 -0.46 15.62 -21.75
N GLN A 97 -0.43 14.29 -21.79
CA GLN A 97 -0.96 13.51 -22.91
C GLN A 97 -2.47 13.72 -23.12
N LEU A 98 -3.23 13.78 -22.05
CA LEU A 98 -4.67 14.00 -22.08
C LEU A 98 -5.06 15.49 -22.23
N ARG A 99 -4.06 16.40 -22.19
CA ARG A 99 -4.24 17.88 -22.24
C ARG A 99 -5.21 18.36 -21.15
N LEU A 100 -5.05 17.83 -19.94
CA LEU A 100 -5.84 18.19 -18.76
C LEU A 100 -5.01 19.06 -17.81
N ALA A 101 -5.65 20.09 -17.25
CA ALA A 101 -5.09 20.80 -16.11
C ALA A 101 -5.26 19.95 -14.85
N ASP A 102 -4.26 19.95 -13.96
CA ASP A 102 -4.36 19.20 -12.70
C ASP A 102 -5.45 19.78 -11.79
N GLY A 103 -6.11 18.91 -11.03
CA GLY A 103 -7.17 19.29 -10.11
C GLY A 103 -7.93 18.11 -9.54
N ASP A 104 -8.82 18.41 -8.60
CA ASP A 104 -9.77 17.45 -8.05
C ASP A 104 -10.76 17.01 -9.12
N GLY A 105 -11.26 15.79 -9.02
CA GLY A 105 -12.23 15.24 -9.97
C GLY A 105 -11.65 14.56 -11.21
N LEU A 106 -10.31 14.45 -11.31
CA LEU A 106 -9.63 13.75 -12.41
C LEU A 106 -9.44 12.25 -12.17
N VAL A 107 -10.03 11.69 -11.13
CA VAL A 107 -9.88 10.26 -10.79
C VAL A 107 -10.24 9.38 -11.99
N LEU A 108 -11.44 9.54 -12.56
CA LEU A 108 -11.89 8.70 -13.67
C LEU A 108 -11.04 8.87 -14.93
N PRO A 109 -10.78 10.08 -15.46
CA PRO A 109 -9.91 10.24 -16.62
C PRO A 109 -8.53 9.61 -16.43
N LEU A 110 -7.92 9.78 -15.25
CA LEU A 110 -6.59 9.24 -14.96
C LEU A 110 -6.59 7.72 -14.79
N VAL A 111 -7.60 7.15 -14.13
CA VAL A 111 -7.72 5.70 -13.97
C VAL A 111 -8.02 5.04 -15.31
N MET A 112 -8.91 5.62 -16.12
CA MET A 112 -9.27 5.09 -17.44
C MET A 112 -8.12 5.10 -18.45
N ALA A 113 -7.16 6.01 -18.31
CA ALA A 113 -5.97 6.07 -19.16
C ALA A 113 -4.72 5.41 -18.54
N GLY A 114 -4.66 5.31 -17.21
CA GLY A 114 -3.43 4.93 -16.51
C GLY A 114 -3.50 3.67 -15.67
N ALA A 115 -4.68 3.13 -15.35
CA ALA A 115 -4.79 1.92 -14.52
C ALA A 115 -4.61 0.63 -15.36
N ILE A 116 -3.47 0.49 -16.01
CA ILE A 116 -3.13 -0.66 -16.86
C ILE A 116 -2.43 -1.79 -16.08
N ALA A 117 -1.47 -1.46 -15.20
CA ALA A 117 -0.81 -2.43 -14.30
C ALA A 117 -0.48 -1.78 -12.95
N PRO A 118 -1.47 -1.27 -12.23
CA PRO A 118 -1.24 -0.71 -10.91
C PRO A 118 -0.71 -1.77 -9.94
N ILE A 119 -0.32 -1.32 -8.75
CA ILE A 119 -0.07 -2.23 -7.64
C ILE A 119 -1.38 -2.97 -7.34
N GLY A 120 -1.28 -4.28 -7.13
CA GLY A 120 -2.44 -5.14 -6.96
C GLY A 120 -2.80 -5.93 -8.22
N CYS A 121 -4.05 -6.37 -8.28
CA CYS A 121 -4.56 -7.30 -9.31
C CYS A 121 -5.67 -6.72 -10.19
N LEU A 122 -5.91 -5.42 -10.16
CA LEU A 122 -6.96 -4.77 -10.94
C LEU A 122 -6.37 -3.99 -12.13
N ARG A 123 -7.13 -3.85 -13.21
CA ARG A 123 -6.85 -2.92 -14.30
C ARG A 123 -8.12 -2.55 -15.06
N LEU A 124 -8.07 -1.47 -15.82
CA LEU A 124 -9.15 -1.07 -16.72
C LEU A 124 -8.81 -1.38 -18.19
N GLN A 125 -9.76 -1.94 -18.91
CA GLN A 125 -9.58 -2.25 -20.33
C GLN A 125 -9.26 -0.98 -21.14
N SER A 126 -9.91 0.14 -20.87
CA SER A 126 -9.62 1.42 -21.55
C SER A 126 -8.16 1.88 -21.35
N ALA A 127 -7.54 1.59 -20.20
CA ALA A 127 -6.13 1.91 -19.97
C ALA A 127 -5.21 0.97 -20.78
N VAL A 128 -5.60 -0.29 -20.94
CA VAL A 128 -4.91 -1.25 -21.83
C VAL A 128 -4.96 -0.77 -23.26
N ASP A 129 -6.15 -0.44 -23.76
CA ASP A 129 -6.36 0.03 -25.13
C ASP A 129 -5.57 1.31 -25.41
N TYR A 130 -5.61 2.27 -24.45
CA TYR A 130 -4.86 3.52 -24.55
C TYR A 130 -3.34 3.26 -24.63
N PHE A 131 -2.82 2.36 -23.82
CA PHE A 131 -1.39 2.01 -23.84
C PHE A 131 -0.99 1.28 -25.12
N ASP A 132 -1.79 0.33 -25.59
CA ASP A 132 -1.52 -0.43 -26.80
C ASP A 132 -1.47 0.49 -28.04
N ASP A 133 -2.33 1.51 -28.09
CA ASP A 133 -2.30 2.52 -29.14
C ASP A 133 -1.00 3.35 -29.14
N GLN A 134 -0.50 3.70 -27.94
CA GLN A 134 0.78 4.38 -27.79
C GLN A 134 1.98 3.47 -28.12
N ALA A 135 1.96 2.23 -27.64
CA ALA A 135 3.03 1.26 -27.81
C ALA A 135 3.27 0.86 -29.28
N ARG A 136 2.21 0.82 -30.10
CA ARG A 136 2.30 0.52 -31.56
C ARG A 136 3.26 1.48 -32.29
N SER A 137 3.43 2.69 -31.78
CA SER A 137 4.34 3.69 -32.37
C SER A 137 5.79 3.56 -31.92
N CYS A 138 6.09 2.77 -30.87
CA CYS A 138 7.41 2.74 -30.23
C CYS A 138 8.36 1.65 -30.76
N GLY A 139 7.88 0.65 -31.52
CA GLY A 139 8.67 -0.49 -32.00
C GLY A 139 9.12 -1.45 -30.91
N ALA A 140 9.82 -2.51 -31.29
CA ALA A 140 10.32 -3.51 -30.33
C ALA A 140 11.39 -2.90 -29.41
N PHE A 141 11.24 -3.16 -28.11
CA PHE A 141 12.16 -2.72 -27.08
C PHE A 141 13.01 -3.90 -26.57
N PRO A 142 14.37 -3.85 -26.70
CA PRO A 142 15.23 -4.99 -26.37
C PRO A 142 15.48 -5.14 -24.85
N GLY A 143 14.94 -4.28 -24.00
CA GLY A 143 15.26 -4.18 -22.58
C GLY A 143 16.63 -3.58 -22.29
N PHE A 144 16.85 -3.19 -21.07
CA PHE A 144 18.11 -2.66 -20.55
C PHE A 144 18.99 -3.77 -19.99
N ALA A 145 20.31 -3.57 -20.00
CA ALA A 145 21.21 -4.40 -19.23
C ALA A 145 21.11 -4.05 -17.72
N GLU A 146 21.33 -5.03 -16.84
CA GLU A 146 21.32 -4.79 -15.40
C GLU A 146 22.28 -3.69 -14.98
N ALA A 147 23.49 -3.66 -15.56
CA ALA A 147 24.49 -2.63 -15.26
C ALA A 147 24.00 -1.20 -15.56
N ASP A 148 23.20 -1.02 -16.61
CA ASP A 148 22.63 0.30 -16.94
C ASP A 148 21.54 0.68 -15.93
N VAL A 149 20.65 -0.25 -15.56
CA VAL A 149 19.58 0.00 -14.60
C VAL A 149 20.16 0.29 -13.21
N ARG A 150 21.12 -0.50 -12.75
CA ARG A 150 21.70 -0.35 -11.41
C ARG A 150 22.74 0.77 -11.29
N GLY A 151 23.37 1.16 -12.40
CA GLY A 151 24.43 2.16 -12.42
C GLY A 151 24.03 3.51 -13.01
N ARG A 152 23.01 3.56 -13.87
CA ARG A 152 22.59 4.76 -14.61
C ARG A 152 21.07 4.86 -14.74
N ILE A 153 20.36 4.62 -13.65
CA ILE A 153 18.90 4.54 -13.67
C ILE A 153 18.24 5.82 -14.21
N GLU A 154 18.83 6.98 -13.97
CA GLU A 154 18.33 8.26 -14.49
C GLU A 154 18.33 8.29 -16.03
N ALA A 155 19.41 7.82 -16.65
CA ALA A 155 19.50 7.71 -18.11
C ALA A 155 18.49 6.71 -18.68
N VAL A 156 18.17 5.64 -17.92
CA VAL A 156 17.10 4.70 -18.27
C VAL A 156 15.77 5.42 -18.31
N PHE A 157 15.47 6.27 -17.33
CA PHE A 157 14.21 7.02 -17.27
C PHE A 157 14.12 8.08 -18.37
N GLU A 158 15.19 8.80 -18.67
CA GLU A 158 15.23 9.74 -19.77
C GLU A 158 14.97 9.02 -21.10
N HIS A 159 15.55 7.84 -21.28
CA HIS A 159 15.30 7.02 -22.46
C HIS A 159 13.83 6.57 -22.55
N LEU A 160 13.22 6.12 -21.43
CA LEU A 160 11.81 5.74 -21.40
C LEU A 160 10.88 6.94 -21.67
N ALA A 161 11.21 8.11 -21.14
CA ALA A 161 10.47 9.35 -21.38
C ALA A 161 10.52 9.74 -22.88
N SER A 162 11.70 9.70 -23.49
CA SER A 162 11.88 10.05 -24.91
C SER A 162 11.13 9.12 -25.87
N ARG A 163 10.82 7.90 -25.44
CA ARG A 163 10.08 6.92 -26.23
C ARG A 163 8.57 6.83 -25.89
N GLY A 164 8.07 7.71 -25.04
CA GLY A 164 6.67 7.63 -24.59
C GLY A 164 6.35 6.40 -23.72
N MET A 165 7.37 5.63 -23.30
CA MET A 165 7.24 4.41 -22.49
C MET A 165 7.21 4.70 -20.98
N LEU A 166 7.28 5.97 -20.59
CA LEU A 166 7.30 6.34 -19.17
C LEU A 166 6.03 5.86 -18.45
N ALA A 167 4.88 5.92 -19.11
CA ALA A 167 3.62 5.41 -18.57
C ALA A 167 3.68 3.93 -18.23
N ALA A 168 4.42 3.13 -19.00
CA ALA A 168 4.54 1.69 -18.79
C ALA A 168 5.16 1.30 -17.43
N GLY A 169 5.94 2.19 -16.84
CA GLY A 169 6.58 1.94 -15.53
C GLY A 169 6.15 2.88 -14.41
N THR A 170 5.35 3.93 -14.70
CA THR A 170 4.99 4.94 -13.68
C THR A 170 3.52 4.96 -13.31
N THR A 171 2.67 4.38 -14.14
CA THR A 171 1.23 4.29 -13.85
C THR A 171 0.97 3.26 -12.77
N GLY A 172 0.23 3.66 -11.72
CA GLY A 172 -0.12 2.78 -10.62
C GLY A 172 0.79 2.84 -9.40
N VAL A 173 1.77 3.75 -9.38
CA VAL A 173 2.60 3.99 -8.20
C VAL A 173 2.15 5.25 -7.49
N GLN A 174 1.95 5.18 -6.19
CA GLN A 174 1.53 6.32 -5.36
C GLN A 174 2.72 7.04 -4.71
N GLY A 175 2.53 8.32 -4.37
CA GLY A 175 3.51 9.15 -3.69
C GLY A 175 4.26 10.12 -4.61
N VAL A 176 4.89 11.15 -4.01
CA VAL A 176 5.50 12.29 -4.71
C VAL A 176 6.89 11.97 -5.26
N ALA A 177 7.67 11.17 -4.55
CA ALA A 177 9.00 10.76 -4.99
C ALA A 177 8.92 9.95 -6.31
N PRO A 178 9.86 10.15 -7.26
CA PRO A 178 9.85 9.40 -8.50
C PRO A 178 9.96 7.90 -8.25
N LYS A 179 8.99 7.14 -8.75
CA LYS A 179 8.91 5.68 -8.59
C LYS A 179 8.63 5.05 -9.95
N PHE A 180 9.21 3.86 -10.18
CA PHE A 180 9.08 3.12 -11.43
C PHE A 180 8.88 1.64 -11.17
N LEU A 181 8.04 1.01 -11.97
CA LEU A 181 7.83 -0.43 -11.95
C LEU A 181 8.63 -1.06 -13.09
N LEU A 182 9.54 -1.95 -12.73
CA LEU A 182 10.38 -2.68 -13.66
C LEU A 182 10.21 -4.18 -13.46
N SER A 183 10.40 -4.93 -14.55
CA SER A 183 10.41 -6.39 -14.53
C SER A 183 11.64 -6.93 -15.24
N THR A 184 12.13 -8.10 -14.79
CA THR A 184 13.24 -8.78 -15.49
C THR A 184 12.73 -10.01 -16.21
N ASP A 185 13.37 -10.35 -17.34
CA ASP A 185 13.15 -11.60 -18.03
C ASP A 185 14.16 -12.70 -17.58
N GLN A 186 14.06 -13.88 -18.19
CA GLN A 186 14.95 -15.01 -17.93
C GLN A 186 16.42 -14.73 -18.26
N ASP A 187 16.70 -13.78 -19.14
CA ASP A 187 18.05 -13.41 -19.57
C ASP A 187 18.63 -12.28 -18.71
N GLY A 188 17.90 -11.87 -17.64
CA GLY A 188 18.29 -10.77 -16.75
C GLY A 188 18.18 -9.38 -17.39
N ARG A 189 17.42 -9.25 -18.49
CA ARG A 189 17.15 -7.95 -19.12
C ARG A 189 16.01 -7.26 -18.36
N TRP A 190 16.12 -5.96 -18.21
CA TRP A 190 15.18 -5.12 -17.48
C TRP A 190 14.24 -4.36 -18.40
N PHE A 191 12.97 -4.37 -18.08
CA PHE A 191 11.91 -3.75 -18.85
C PHE A 191 11.02 -2.89 -17.95
N PRO A 192 10.38 -1.83 -18.46
CA PRO A 192 9.18 -1.32 -17.81
C PRO A 192 8.17 -2.44 -17.62
N ASP A 193 7.48 -2.47 -16.48
CA ASP A 193 6.61 -3.60 -16.08
C ASP A 193 5.62 -4.01 -17.18
N LEU A 194 5.07 -3.04 -17.92
CA LEU A 194 4.11 -3.29 -19.01
C LEU A 194 4.74 -3.67 -20.36
N ALA A 195 6.02 -3.43 -20.54
CA ALA A 195 6.69 -3.74 -21.80
C ALA A 195 7.15 -5.20 -21.86
N LEU A 196 7.03 -5.96 -20.76
CA LEU A 196 7.40 -7.36 -20.67
C LEU A 196 6.14 -8.21 -20.44
N PRO A 197 5.80 -9.13 -21.37
CA PRO A 197 4.71 -10.08 -21.16
C PRO A 197 4.93 -10.95 -19.91
N ASP A 198 3.85 -11.28 -19.21
CA ASP A 198 3.90 -12.04 -17.94
C ASP A 198 4.60 -13.40 -18.10
N GLU A 199 4.47 -14.05 -19.27
CA GLU A 199 5.10 -15.36 -19.56
C GLU A 199 6.64 -15.28 -19.57
N ARG A 200 7.18 -14.09 -19.87
CA ARG A 200 8.62 -13.83 -19.89
C ARG A 200 9.13 -13.25 -18.58
N ALA A 201 8.26 -12.66 -17.77
CA ALA A 201 8.65 -12.00 -16.53
C ALA A 201 9.11 -13.01 -15.46
N ARG A 202 10.17 -12.67 -14.73
CA ARG A 202 10.75 -13.48 -13.66
C ARG A 202 10.76 -12.75 -12.33
N GLU A 203 11.08 -11.48 -12.33
CA GLU A 203 11.11 -10.67 -11.13
C GLU A 203 10.42 -9.33 -11.39
N HIS A 204 9.83 -8.77 -10.35
CA HIS A 204 9.12 -7.51 -10.40
C HIS A 204 9.65 -6.57 -9.33
N TRP A 205 9.97 -5.35 -9.70
CA TRP A 205 10.63 -4.37 -8.87
C TRP A 205 9.89 -3.04 -8.86
N LEU A 206 9.87 -2.40 -7.70
CA LEU A 206 9.62 -0.98 -7.55
C LEU A 206 10.97 -0.29 -7.35
N VAL A 207 11.27 0.69 -8.18
CA VAL A 207 12.49 1.49 -8.06
C VAL A 207 12.12 2.90 -7.64
N LYS A 208 12.71 3.39 -6.55
CA LYS A 208 12.50 4.74 -6.03
C LYS A 208 13.75 5.57 -6.22
N LEU A 209 13.58 6.85 -6.58
CA LEU A 209 14.63 7.86 -6.59
C LEU A 209 14.40 8.90 -5.50
N PRO A 210 15.44 9.64 -5.08
CA PRO A 210 15.26 10.77 -4.20
C PRO A 210 14.28 11.76 -4.83
N ARG A 211 13.48 12.42 -3.99
CA ARG A 211 12.51 13.43 -4.44
C ARG A 211 13.18 14.61 -5.14
N SER A 212 14.34 15.00 -4.64
CA SER A 212 15.19 16.04 -5.19
C SER A 212 16.68 15.75 -4.96
N SER A 213 17.56 16.61 -5.46
CA SER A 213 19.01 16.54 -5.21
C SER A 213 19.41 17.02 -3.80
N ALA A 214 18.46 17.42 -2.95
CA ALA A 214 18.73 17.83 -1.59
C ALA A 214 19.22 16.64 -0.74
N GLU A 215 20.23 16.87 0.09
CA GLU A 215 20.80 15.81 0.95
C GLU A 215 19.77 15.18 1.89
N ARG A 216 18.79 15.95 2.36
CA ARG A 216 17.68 15.43 3.18
C ARG A 216 16.86 14.37 2.45
N ASP A 217 16.51 14.61 1.19
CA ASP A 217 15.73 13.66 0.39
C ASP A 217 16.53 12.39 0.07
N ARG A 218 17.85 12.54 -0.13
CA ARG A 218 18.77 11.40 -0.27
C ARG A 218 18.88 10.61 1.03
N ALA A 219 18.98 11.29 2.18
CA ALA A 219 19.05 10.66 3.49
C ALA A 219 17.77 9.88 3.82
N VAL A 220 16.58 10.41 3.47
CA VAL A 220 15.31 9.66 3.59
C VAL A 220 15.39 8.34 2.84
N LEU A 221 15.81 8.36 1.56
CA LEU A 221 15.86 7.15 0.73
C LEU A 221 16.92 6.14 1.22
N ARG A 222 18.12 6.62 1.61
CA ARG A 222 19.17 5.74 2.15
C ARG A 222 18.70 5.02 3.41
N ASN A 223 18.06 5.75 4.31
CA ASN A 223 17.57 5.19 5.57
C ASN A 223 16.30 4.34 5.39
N GLU A 224 15.50 4.49 4.32
CA GLU A 224 14.33 3.63 4.08
C GLU A 224 14.74 2.15 4.00
N THR A 225 15.87 1.85 3.33
CA THR A 225 16.42 0.49 3.30
C THR A 225 16.67 -0.07 4.70
N ALA A 226 17.34 0.72 5.55
CA ALA A 226 17.67 0.34 6.91
C ALA A 226 16.42 0.23 7.80
N TYR A 227 15.46 1.13 7.66
CA TYR A 227 14.17 1.11 8.37
C TYR A 227 13.36 -0.15 8.07
N LEU A 228 13.32 -0.60 6.82
CA LEU A 228 12.65 -1.84 6.46
C LEU A 228 13.34 -3.06 7.07
N ARG A 229 14.69 -3.03 7.20
CA ARG A 229 15.43 -4.06 7.95
C ARG A 229 15.13 -3.99 9.44
N VAL A 230 15.01 -2.80 10.02
CA VAL A 230 14.58 -2.61 11.42
C VAL A 230 13.20 -3.22 11.64
N ALA A 231 12.25 -2.96 10.75
CA ALA A 231 10.90 -3.56 10.84
C ALA A 231 10.96 -5.09 10.85
N ALA A 232 11.80 -5.69 9.99
CA ALA A 232 12.03 -7.14 9.96
C ALA A 232 12.67 -7.65 11.27
N ALA A 233 13.71 -6.97 11.76
CA ALA A 233 14.37 -7.32 13.01
C ALA A 233 13.47 -7.17 14.25
N CYS A 234 12.45 -6.31 14.16
CA CYS A 234 11.40 -6.18 15.16
C CYS A 234 10.28 -7.23 15.06
N GLY A 235 10.37 -8.16 14.11
CA GLY A 235 9.39 -9.23 13.92
C GLY A 235 8.11 -8.81 13.21
N LEU A 236 8.09 -7.67 12.50
CA LEU A 236 6.96 -7.28 11.65
C LEU A 236 7.00 -8.01 10.31
N ARG A 237 5.85 -8.10 9.67
CA ARG A 237 5.72 -8.67 8.32
C ARG A 237 6.43 -7.78 7.30
N THR A 238 7.50 -8.27 6.71
CA THR A 238 8.31 -7.57 5.70
C THR A 238 8.57 -8.46 4.50
N MET A 239 9.00 -7.83 3.40
CA MET A 239 9.58 -8.53 2.26
C MET A 239 11.10 -8.67 2.40
N ALA A 240 11.73 -9.35 1.42
CA ALA A 240 13.17 -9.36 1.30
C ALA A 240 13.73 -7.93 1.37
N ALA A 241 14.87 -7.78 2.01
CA ALA A 241 15.48 -6.46 2.22
C ALA A 241 15.69 -5.75 0.88
N PRO A 242 15.28 -4.47 0.78
CA PRO A 242 15.51 -3.70 -0.43
C PRO A 242 17.00 -3.46 -0.65
N GLU A 243 17.36 -3.16 -1.91
CA GLU A 243 18.73 -2.92 -2.33
C GLU A 243 18.92 -1.43 -2.67
N LEU A 244 19.84 -0.76 -1.98
CA LEU A 244 20.28 0.57 -2.37
C LEU A 244 21.43 0.44 -3.38
N ARG A 245 21.29 1.04 -4.57
CA ARG A 245 22.32 1.10 -5.61
C ARG A 245 22.46 2.53 -6.09
N GLY A 246 23.62 3.15 -5.82
CA GLY A 246 23.79 4.58 -6.03
C GLY A 246 22.75 5.37 -5.26
N GLU A 247 21.97 6.18 -5.94
CA GLU A 247 20.87 6.96 -5.38
C GLU A 247 19.48 6.33 -5.60
N ALA A 248 19.42 5.07 -6.04
CA ALA A 248 18.16 4.39 -6.30
C ALA A 248 17.93 3.23 -5.31
N LEU A 249 16.70 3.13 -4.83
CA LEU A 249 16.22 2.06 -3.97
C LEU A 249 15.42 1.06 -4.80
N PHE A 250 15.86 -0.18 -4.83
CA PHE A 250 15.21 -1.30 -5.50
C PHE A 250 14.46 -2.14 -4.47
N VAL A 251 13.14 -2.21 -4.60
CA VAL A 251 12.25 -2.97 -3.72
C VAL A 251 11.57 -4.06 -4.55
N ARG A 252 11.66 -5.33 -4.12
CA ARG A 252 10.88 -6.40 -4.76
C ARG A 252 9.39 -6.16 -4.50
N ARG A 253 8.59 -6.32 -5.54
CA ARG A 253 7.14 -6.18 -5.43
C ARG A 253 6.56 -7.39 -4.70
N PHE A 254 5.83 -7.15 -3.64
CA PHE A 254 5.14 -8.20 -2.86
C PHE A 254 3.73 -8.51 -3.39
N ASP A 255 3.22 -7.70 -4.29
CA ASP A 255 1.96 -7.92 -4.99
C ASP A 255 2.13 -8.78 -6.26
N ARG A 256 3.32 -9.32 -6.47
CA ARG A 256 3.67 -10.22 -7.59
C ARG A 256 4.34 -11.47 -7.06
N GLN A 257 3.87 -12.62 -7.52
CA GLN A 257 4.49 -13.93 -7.26
C GLN A 257 4.64 -14.69 -8.58
N VAL A 258 5.80 -15.25 -8.81
CA VAL A 258 6.03 -16.13 -9.95
C VAL A 258 5.98 -17.57 -9.45
N ILE A 259 4.90 -18.28 -9.77
CA ILE A 259 4.66 -19.67 -9.35
C ILE A 259 4.64 -20.53 -10.61
N ASN A 260 5.53 -21.53 -10.68
CA ASN A 260 5.65 -22.41 -11.85
C ASN A 260 5.82 -21.66 -13.19
N GLY A 261 6.53 -20.53 -13.18
CA GLY A 261 6.76 -19.70 -14.36
C GLY A 261 5.58 -18.80 -14.75
N GLN A 262 4.51 -18.77 -13.97
CA GLN A 262 3.34 -17.94 -14.19
C GLN A 262 3.30 -16.79 -13.17
N VAL A 263 3.04 -15.58 -13.63
CA VAL A 263 2.87 -14.40 -12.77
C VAL A 263 1.49 -14.44 -12.12
N HIS A 264 1.46 -14.36 -10.79
CA HIS A 264 0.26 -14.16 -10.00
C HIS A 264 0.29 -12.74 -9.42
N ARG A 265 -0.81 -12.01 -9.61
CA ARG A 265 -0.99 -10.64 -9.08
C ARG A 265 -1.90 -10.73 -7.87
N LEU A 266 -1.37 -10.37 -6.70
CA LEU A 266 -2.14 -10.38 -5.46
C LEU A 266 -2.99 -9.12 -5.38
N HIS A 267 -4.20 -9.24 -4.88
CA HIS A 267 -5.03 -8.09 -4.56
C HIS A 267 -4.35 -7.24 -3.49
N GLN A 268 -4.38 -5.92 -3.68
CA GLN A 268 -3.92 -4.96 -2.69
C GLN A 268 -4.90 -3.80 -2.59
N GLU A 269 -5.27 -3.43 -1.37
CA GLU A 269 -6.19 -2.34 -1.09
C GLU A 269 -5.74 -1.56 0.14
N SER A 270 -5.67 -0.22 0.03
CA SER A 270 -5.27 0.63 1.15
C SER A 270 -6.34 0.69 2.24
N LEU A 271 -5.95 0.98 3.49
CA LEU A 271 -6.91 1.25 4.55
C LEU A 271 -7.76 2.49 4.25
N ALA A 272 -7.26 3.43 3.44
CA ALA A 272 -8.07 4.53 2.95
C ALA A 272 -9.25 4.02 2.12
N SER A 273 -9.00 3.06 1.22
CA SER A 273 -10.06 2.43 0.43
C SER A 273 -11.03 1.67 1.31
N LEU A 274 -10.55 0.79 2.17
CA LEU A 274 -11.39 0.00 3.10
C LEU A 274 -12.30 0.86 3.97
N CYS A 275 -11.82 2.05 4.37
CA CYS A 275 -12.58 2.99 5.18
C CYS A 275 -13.40 4.00 4.35
N GLY A 276 -13.55 3.80 3.05
CA GLY A 276 -14.36 4.65 2.18
C GLY A 276 -13.80 6.06 1.99
N LEU A 277 -12.48 6.29 2.17
CA LEU A 277 -11.87 7.61 2.02
C LEU A 277 -11.65 7.96 0.55
N ARG A 278 -12.36 8.95 0.06
CA ARG A 278 -12.33 9.41 -1.33
C ARG A 278 -11.51 10.68 -1.44
N GLY A 279 -10.24 10.53 -1.77
CA GLY A 279 -9.27 11.62 -1.87
C GLY A 279 -7.90 11.22 -1.31
N PHE A 280 -6.97 12.18 -1.36
CA PHE A 280 -5.60 12.01 -0.86
C PHE A 280 -5.39 12.88 0.38
N GLY A 281 -4.58 12.41 1.33
CA GLY A 281 -4.25 13.16 2.54
C GLY A 281 -5.40 13.35 3.53
N ILE A 282 -6.51 12.60 3.42
CA ILE A 282 -7.67 12.72 4.31
C ILE A 282 -7.33 12.12 5.68
N PRO A 283 -7.33 12.92 6.76
CA PRO A 283 -7.08 12.41 8.10
C PRO A 283 -8.18 11.46 8.58
N ARG A 284 -7.80 10.42 9.33
CA ARG A 284 -8.74 9.53 10.03
C ARG A 284 -8.16 9.10 11.37
N SER A 285 -9.04 8.70 12.30
CA SER A 285 -8.57 8.07 13.54
C SER A 285 -8.02 6.67 13.25
N GLN A 286 -6.98 6.28 13.99
CA GLN A 286 -6.43 4.93 13.92
C GLN A 286 -7.47 3.87 14.31
N GLN A 287 -8.41 4.18 15.21
CA GLN A 287 -9.53 3.29 15.56
C GLN A 287 -10.41 3.00 14.34
N THR A 288 -10.76 4.02 13.55
CA THR A 288 -11.55 3.81 12.33
C THR A 288 -10.81 2.95 11.31
N LEU A 289 -9.49 3.19 11.14
CA LEU A 289 -8.66 2.39 10.24
C LEU A 289 -8.56 0.93 10.72
N LEU A 290 -8.38 0.73 12.03
CA LEU A 290 -8.35 -0.59 12.64
C LEU A 290 -9.70 -1.32 12.48
N ALA A 291 -10.82 -0.64 12.67
CA ALA A 291 -12.15 -1.23 12.47
C ALA A 291 -12.33 -1.72 11.02
N GLY A 292 -11.94 -0.89 10.03
CA GLY A 292 -11.94 -1.29 8.62
C GLY A 292 -11.03 -2.48 8.34
N LEU A 293 -9.83 -2.49 8.91
CA LEU A 293 -8.90 -3.61 8.83
C LEU A 293 -9.50 -4.90 9.38
N ARG A 294 -9.99 -4.87 10.61
CA ARG A 294 -10.58 -6.04 11.30
C ARG A 294 -11.75 -6.65 10.56
N ALA A 295 -12.56 -5.83 9.90
CA ALA A 295 -13.69 -6.30 9.10
C ALA A 295 -13.27 -7.02 7.81
N ALA A 296 -12.05 -6.79 7.31
CA ALA A 296 -11.59 -7.30 6.03
C ALA A 296 -10.63 -8.49 6.12
N VAL A 297 -9.89 -8.63 7.23
CA VAL A 297 -8.81 -9.61 7.36
C VAL A 297 -9.28 -10.98 7.88
N SER A 298 -8.52 -12.02 7.55
CA SER A 298 -8.84 -13.40 7.95
C SER A 298 -8.56 -13.69 9.42
N ASP A 299 -7.57 -13.01 10.03
CA ASP A 299 -7.25 -13.12 11.48
C ASP A 299 -7.24 -11.72 12.11
N PRO A 300 -8.38 -11.22 12.57
CA PRO A 300 -8.49 -9.88 13.12
C PRO A 300 -7.60 -9.62 14.36
N LEU A 301 -7.36 -10.63 15.20
CA LEU A 301 -6.54 -10.46 16.40
C LEU A 301 -5.06 -10.28 16.04
N GLN A 302 -4.53 -11.16 15.21
CA GLN A 302 -3.13 -11.07 14.79
C GLN A 302 -2.85 -9.78 14.02
N GLU A 303 -3.77 -9.39 13.12
CA GLU A 303 -3.61 -8.17 12.33
C GLU A 303 -3.79 -6.89 13.18
N THR A 304 -4.58 -6.94 14.26
CA THR A 304 -4.65 -5.85 15.26
C THR A 304 -3.29 -5.65 15.93
N ILE A 305 -2.66 -6.73 16.40
CA ILE A 305 -1.35 -6.67 17.04
C ILE A 305 -0.29 -6.13 16.08
N GLU A 306 -0.27 -6.64 14.86
CA GLU A 306 0.65 -6.20 13.81
C GLU A 306 0.46 -4.70 13.51
N PHE A 307 -0.79 -4.24 13.33
CA PHE A 307 -1.14 -2.86 13.03
C PHE A 307 -0.65 -1.89 14.13
N ILE A 308 -0.89 -2.24 15.42
CA ILE A 308 -0.47 -1.39 16.53
C ILE A 308 1.07 -1.39 16.64
N LYS A 309 1.74 -2.52 16.49
CA LYS A 309 3.22 -2.59 16.51
C LYS A 309 3.84 -1.73 15.41
N ARG A 310 3.25 -1.70 14.20
CA ARG A 310 3.69 -0.80 13.12
C ARG A 310 3.58 0.66 13.53
N ASP A 311 2.49 1.03 14.19
CA ASP A 311 2.29 2.40 14.63
C ASP A 311 3.23 2.80 15.79
N VAL A 312 3.53 1.86 16.69
CA VAL A 312 4.60 2.03 17.70
C VAL A 312 5.94 2.34 17.02
N LEU A 313 6.31 1.58 15.97
CA LEU A 313 7.56 1.84 15.26
C LEU A 313 7.53 3.15 14.48
N ASN A 314 6.41 3.52 13.86
CA ASN A 314 6.26 4.83 13.20
C ASN A 314 6.52 5.97 14.20
N LEU A 315 5.99 5.86 15.42
CA LEU A 315 6.22 6.84 16.46
C LEU A 315 7.66 6.82 17.02
N ALA A 316 8.20 5.62 17.28
CA ALA A 316 9.54 5.46 17.84
C ALA A 316 10.61 5.97 16.87
N MET A 317 10.49 5.60 15.59
CA MET A 317 11.46 5.91 14.53
C MET A 317 11.11 7.19 13.75
N ARG A 318 10.12 7.96 14.21
CA ARG A 318 9.71 9.25 13.65
C ARG A 318 9.34 9.19 12.14
N ASN A 319 8.71 8.10 11.73
CA ASN A 319 8.01 8.09 10.45
C ASN A 319 6.71 8.87 10.59
N THR A 320 6.71 10.11 10.14
CA THR A 320 5.55 11.01 10.24
C THR A 320 4.54 10.83 9.10
N ASP A 321 4.91 10.15 8.03
CA ASP A 321 4.04 9.91 6.88
C ASP A 321 3.16 8.64 7.07
N ASN A 322 2.28 8.71 8.06
CA ASN A 322 1.41 7.59 8.43
C ASN A 322 -0.03 7.74 7.92
N HIS A 323 -0.22 8.30 6.75
CA HIS A 323 -1.56 8.41 6.18
C HIS A 323 -2.16 7.03 5.82
N ALA A 324 -3.50 6.96 5.71
CA ALA A 324 -4.23 5.71 5.56
C ALA A 324 -3.89 4.90 4.28
N ARG A 325 -3.18 5.49 3.30
CA ARG A 325 -2.70 4.78 2.09
C ARG A 325 -1.33 4.15 2.27
N ASN A 326 -0.57 4.51 3.32
CA ASN A 326 0.72 3.88 3.66
C ASN A 326 0.53 2.60 4.50
N THR A 327 -0.71 2.15 4.65
CA THR A 327 -1.05 0.84 5.19
C THR A 327 -2.10 0.20 4.29
N ALA A 328 -1.86 -1.04 3.90
CA ALA A 328 -2.73 -1.75 2.99
C ALA A 328 -2.92 -3.21 3.42
N VAL A 329 -3.94 -3.84 2.91
CA VAL A 329 -4.17 -5.28 2.99
C VAL A 329 -3.95 -5.92 1.64
N GLN A 330 -3.62 -7.21 1.64
CA GLN A 330 -3.56 -8.04 0.44
C GLN A 330 -4.35 -9.32 0.64
N ARG A 331 -4.95 -9.81 -0.44
CA ARG A 331 -5.51 -11.14 -0.52
C ARG A 331 -4.52 -12.05 -1.26
N LEU A 332 -4.13 -13.11 -0.59
CA LEU A 332 -3.23 -14.13 -1.11
C LEU A 332 -3.95 -15.06 -2.10
N CYS A 333 -3.19 -15.91 -2.79
CA CYS A 333 -3.73 -16.86 -3.76
C CYS A 333 -4.69 -17.90 -3.12
N ASP A 334 -4.53 -18.21 -1.84
CA ASP A 334 -5.40 -19.09 -1.06
C ASP A 334 -6.68 -18.42 -0.54
N GLY A 335 -6.84 -17.11 -0.79
CA GLY A 335 -7.96 -16.31 -0.32
C GLY A 335 -7.73 -15.62 1.03
N THR A 336 -6.66 -15.94 1.75
CA THR A 336 -6.31 -15.28 3.01
C THR A 336 -6.12 -13.77 2.81
N VAL A 337 -6.77 -12.97 3.63
CA VAL A 337 -6.61 -11.51 3.66
C VAL A 337 -5.83 -11.10 4.90
N GLN A 338 -4.76 -10.34 4.71
CA GLN A 338 -3.87 -9.88 5.77
C GLN A 338 -3.28 -8.51 5.45
N LEU A 339 -2.67 -7.84 6.42
CA LEU A 339 -1.84 -6.66 6.13
C LEU A 339 -0.74 -7.01 5.12
N THR A 340 -0.43 -6.10 4.21
CA THR A 340 0.73 -6.24 3.33
C THR A 340 2.03 -6.29 4.15
N PRO A 341 3.16 -6.74 3.59
CA PRO A 341 4.46 -6.37 4.14
C PRO A 341 4.56 -4.86 4.38
N VAL A 342 5.35 -4.45 5.39
CA VAL A 342 5.63 -3.02 5.66
C VAL A 342 6.27 -2.38 4.44
N PHE A 343 5.80 -1.22 4.04
CA PHE A 343 6.35 -0.39 2.96
C PHE A 343 6.32 1.09 3.34
N ASP A 344 7.05 1.92 2.61
CA ASP A 344 7.16 3.37 2.85
C ASP A 344 7.47 3.71 4.34
N PHE A 345 8.32 2.90 4.97
CA PHE A 345 8.78 3.13 6.33
C PHE A 345 10.16 3.79 6.29
N ALA A 346 10.22 5.08 6.58
CA ALA A 346 11.40 5.94 6.42
C ALA A 346 11.39 7.07 7.45
N PRO A 347 12.53 7.77 7.68
CA PRO A 347 12.62 8.91 8.59
C PRO A 347 11.95 10.17 8.01
N MET A 348 10.64 10.14 7.82
CA MET A 348 9.88 11.19 7.13
C MET A 348 9.87 12.55 7.85
N TYR A 349 10.33 12.63 9.09
CA TYR A 349 10.59 13.90 9.75
C TYR A 349 11.73 14.72 9.09
N LEU A 350 12.55 14.09 8.25
CA LEU A 350 13.59 14.75 7.45
C LEU A 350 13.05 15.38 6.18
N ASP A 351 11.84 15.01 5.73
CA ASP A 351 11.26 15.52 4.49
C ASP A 351 11.19 17.05 4.52
N SER A 352 11.57 17.67 3.41
CA SER A 352 11.65 19.13 3.28
C SER A 352 10.30 19.83 3.36
N GLU A 353 9.20 19.12 3.07
CA GLU A 353 7.83 19.65 3.15
C GLU A 353 7.22 19.53 4.56
N VAL A 354 7.98 19.11 5.57
CA VAL A 354 7.52 18.97 6.95
C VAL A 354 6.23 18.16 7.04
N ILE A 355 6.31 16.89 6.63
CA ILE A 355 5.17 15.98 6.68
C ILE A 355 4.72 15.78 8.13
N VAL A 356 3.48 16.14 8.41
CA VAL A 356 2.85 15.97 9.72
C VAL A 356 2.05 14.67 9.75
N ARG A 357 2.12 13.98 10.86
CA ARG A 357 1.31 12.78 11.10
C ARG A 357 -0.19 13.11 10.95
N SER A 358 -0.89 12.39 10.07
CA SER A 358 -2.30 12.65 9.75
C SER A 358 -3.28 11.72 10.49
N CYS A 359 -2.86 10.49 10.82
CA CYS A 359 -3.69 9.51 11.51
C CYS A 359 -3.27 9.37 12.98
N HIS A 360 -4.22 9.58 13.89
CA HIS A 360 -3.99 9.54 15.34
C HIS A 360 -5.01 8.61 16.02
N TRP A 361 -4.60 7.99 17.12
CA TRP A 361 -5.52 7.35 18.05
C TRP A 361 -6.36 8.42 18.74
N ARG A 362 -7.68 8.24 18.76
CA ARG A 362 -8.61 9.22 19.34
C ARG A 362 -9.63 8.49 20.20
N ASP A 363 -10.08 9.14 21.28
CA ASP A 363 -11.22 8.67 22.04
C ASP A 363 -12.56 9.05 21.35
N ASP A 364 -13.68 8.61 21.93
CA ASP A 364 -15.03 8.87 21.42
C ASP A 364 -15.36 10.37 21.37
N ALA A 365 -14.69 11.21 22.16
CA ALA A 365 -14.81 12.66 22.13
C ALA A 365 -13.89 13.30 21.08
N GLY A 366 -13.14 12.49 20.29
CA GLY A 366 -12.23 12.97 19.25
C GLY A 366 -10.88 13.48 19.77
N ARG A 367 -10.56 13.34 21.08
CA ARG A 367 -9.29 13.79 21.67
C ARG A 367 -8.21 12.77 21.37
N VAL A 368 -7.00 13.26 21.05
CA VAL A 368 -5.85 12.40 20.78
C VAL A 368 -5.44 11.67 22.06
N GLN A 369 -5.28 10.35 21.93
CA GLN A 369 -4.80 9.48 23.01
C GLN A 369 -3.26 9.53 23.02
N GLY A 370 -2.71 9.77 24.19
CA GLY A 370 -1.26 9.99 24.37
C GLY A 370 -0.49 8.78 24.84
N THR A 371 -1.16 7.70 25.27
CA THR A 371 -0.55 6.49 25.83
C THR A 371 -1.13 5.22 25.24
N TRP A 372 -0.35 4.14 25.21
CA TRP A 372 -0.83 2.84 24.74
C TRP A 372 -1.88 2.22 25.66
N THR A 373 -1.83 2.56 26.96
CA THR A 373 -2.88 2.17 27.90
C THR A 373 -4.25 2.69 27.45
N GLN A 374 -4.34 4.00 27.16
CA GLN A 374 -5.58 4.59 26.65
C GLN A 374 -6.04 3.94 25.36
N VAL A 375 -5.10 3.69 24.44
CA VAL A 375 -5.40 3.02 23.16
C VAL A 375 -5.99 1.64 23.39
N VAL A 376 -5.33 0.80 24.19
CA VAL A 376 -5.78 -0.58 24.47
C VAL A 376 -7.12 -0.62 25.18
N GLU A 377 -7.34 0.26 26.16
CA GLU A 377 -8.61 0.35 26.91
C GLU A 377 -9.80 0.69 26.01
N THR A 378 -9.58 1.47 24.96
CA THR A 378 -10.64 1.92 24.04
C THR A 378 -10.75 1.08 22.76
N LEU A 379 -10.00 -0.02 22.64
CA LEU A 379 -10.19 -0.94 21.51
C LEU A 379 -11.59 -1.56 21.53
N ASP A 380 -12.26 -1.52 20.39
CA ASP A 380 -13.55 -2.20 20.19
C ASP A 380 -13.32 -3.69 19.94
N VAL A 381 -13.00 -4.39 21.02
CA VAL A 381 -12.70 -5.82 21.03
C VAL A 381 -13.20 -6.43 22.36
N VAL A 382 -13.41 -7.75 22.40
CA VAL A 382 -13.76 -8.45 23.63
C VAL A 382 -12.59 -8.42 24.63
N ASP A 383 -12.88 -8.55 25.93
CA ASP A 383 -11.89 -8.42 26.99
C ASP A 383 -10.73 -9.42 26.88
N GLU A 384 -10.98 -10.62 26.36
CA GLU A 384 -9.93 -11.61 26.10
C GLU A 384 -8.94 -11.12 25.04
N GLU A 385 -9.44 -10.65 23.90
CA GLU A 385 -8.58 -10.10 22.84
C GLU A 385 -7.81 -8.88 23.36
N ARG A 386 -8.46 -7.99 24.14
CA ARG A 386 -7.80 -6.82 24.73
C ARG A 386 -6.62 -7.22 25.62
N ARG A 387 -6.77 -8.27 26.42
CA ARG A 387 -5.69 -8.82 27.26
C ARG A 387 -4.55 -9.38 26.41
N ILE A 388 -4.85 -10.10 25.33
CA ILE A 388 -3.85 -10.65 24.41
C ILE A 388 -3.08 -9.53 23.73
N VAL A 389 -3.78 -8.50 23.25
CA VAL A 389 -3.16 -7.32 22.64
C VAL A 389 -2.24 -6.60 23.63
N ALA A 390 -2.72 -6.36 24.86
CA ALA A 390 -1.93 -5.72 25.91
C ALA A 390 -0.65 -6.51 26.22
N ALA A 391 -0.75 -7.82 26.36
CA ALA A 391 0.39 -8.70 26.61
C ALA A 391 1.41 -8.67 25.45
N ALA A 392 0.93 -8.78 24.20
CA ALA A 392 1.78 -8.74 23.01
C ALA A 392 2.51 -7.39 22.85
N LEU A 393 1.88 -6.28 23.22
CA LEU A 393 2.50 -4.95 23.22
C LEU A 393 3.48 -4.78 24.37
N SER A 394 3.18 -5.29 25.56
CA SER A 394 4.09 -5.31 26.70
C SER A 394 5.37 -6.10 26.38
N ASP A 395 5.23 -7.27 25.77
CA ASP A 395 6.39 -8.06 25.32
C ASP A 395 7.22 -7.31 24.29
N PHE A 396 6.58 -6.54 23.42
CA PHE A 396 7.23 -5.71 22.42
C PHE A 396 8.05 -4.56 23.02
N ALA A 397 7.80 -4.16 24.26
CA ALA A 397 8.55 -3.11 24.96
C ALA A 397 10.07 -3.36 24.96
N ARG A 398 10.50 -4.63 25.11
CA ARG A 398 11.92 -5.00 25.08
C ARG A 398 12.56 -4.79 23.71
N VAL A 399 11.81 -5.09 22.66
CA VAL A 399 12.26 -4.86 21.27
C VAL A 399 12.42 -3.37 21.04
N VAL A 400 11.42 -2.56 21.43
CA VAL A 400 11.43 -1.10 21.26
C VAL A 400 12.55 -0.45 22.08
N ALA A 401 12.81 -0.89 23.32
CA ALA A 401 13.92 -0.40 24.12
C ALA A 401 15.31 -0.68 23.48
N ASN A 402 15.42 -1.77 22.70
CA ASN A 402 16.65 -2.14 21.98
C ASN A 402 16.77 -1.54 20.59
N LEU A 403 15.80 -0.73 20.14
CA LEU A 403 15.81 -0.11 18.80
C LEU A 403 17.11 0.63 18.47
N PRO A 404 17.79 1.34 19.39
CA PRO A 404 19.04 1.99 19.02
C PRO A 404 20.13 1.00 18.55
N THR A 405 20.23 -0.18 19.16
CA THR A 405 21.14 -1.24 18.74
C THR A 405 20.66 -1.86 17.42
N ILE A 406 19.38 -2.23 17.34
CA ILE A 406 18.79 -2.80 16.12
C ILE A 406 18.95 -1.84 14.93
N ALA A 407 18.74 -0.55 15.12
CA ALA A 407 18.91 0.46 14.08
C ALA A 407 20.35 0.54 13.58
N ALA A 408 21.32 0.53 14.49
CA ALA A 408 22.74 0.52 14.15
C ALA A 408 23.12 -0.75 13.37
N ASP A 409 22.70 -1.92 13.84
CA ASP A 409 22.95 -3.20 13.18
C ASP A 409 22.31 -3.29 11.79
N CYS A 410 21.16 -2.64 11.60
CA CYS A 410 20.46 -2.56 10.31
C CYS A 410 21.03 -1.49 9.36
N GLY A 411 21.94 -0.64 9.84
CA GLY A 411 22.61 0.38 9.05
C GLY A 411 21.85 1.72 8.96
N VAL A 412 21.01 2.04 9.95
CA VAL A 412 20.44 3.38 10.11
C VAL A 412 21.56 4.36 10.44
N GLU A 413 21.59 5.52 9.79
CA GLU A 413 22.59 6.55 10.06
C GLU A 413 22.56 6.98 11.54
N ALA A 414 23.74 7.15 12.15
CA ALA A 414 23.86 7.44 13.58
C ALA A 414 23.09 8.70 14.01
N GLU A 415 23.12 9.73 13.18
CA GLU A 415 22.39 10.98 13.43
C GLU A 415 20.87 10.77 13.44
N VAL A 416 20.37 9.90 12.54
CA VAL A 416 18.96 9.53 12.48
C VAL A 416 18.55 8.75 13.74
N THR A 417 19.36 7.77 14.13
CA THR A 417 19.13 7.00 15.36
C THR A 417 19.13 7.91 16.60
N GLN A 418 20.09 8.82 16.68
CA GLN A 418 20.16 9.79 17.78
C GLN A 418 18.94 10.72 17.83
N ALA A 419 18.46 11.17 16.67
CA ALA A 419 17.25 12.00 16.59
C ALA A 419 15.97 11.26 17.04
N CYS A 420 15.95 9.93 16.95
CA CYS A 420 14.85 9.08 17.39
C CYS A 420 14.92 8.69 18.87
N ARG A 421 16.04 8.95 19.57
CA ARG A 421 16.28 8.42 20.93
C ARG A 421 15.15 8.74 21.90
N ALA A 422 14.74 10.00 22.01
CA ALA A 422 13.69 10.42 22.94
C ALA A 422 12.32 9.78 22.63
N THR A 423 12.00 9.61 21.35
CA THR A 423 10.75 8.94 20.94
C THR A 423 10.80 7.45 21.19
N ILE A 424 11.93 6.80 20.97
CA ILE A 424 12.15 5.37 21.31
C ILE A 424 11.96 5.16 22.82
N ASP A 425 12.64 5.94 23.66
CA ASP A 425 12.57 5.80 25.11
C ASP A 425 11.13 6.03 25.62
N LYS A 426 10.42 7.01 25.04
CA LYS A 426 9.00 7.28 25.34
C LYS A 426 8.13 6.07 25.00
N GLN A 427 8.27 5.50 23.80
CA GLN A 427 7.45 4.37 23.37
C GLN A 427 7.74 3.12 24.21
N ALA A 428 9.01 2.82 24.48
CA ALA A 428 9.40 1.69 25.32
C ALA A 428 8.80 1.78 26.73
N LYS A 429 8.86 2.96 27.35
CA LYS A 429 8.27 3.20 28.68
C LYS A 429 6.77 2.98 28.68
N GLN A 430 6.05 3.56 27.73
CA GLN A 430 4.59 3.42 27.62
C GLN A 430 4.15 1.97 27.40
N LEU A 431 4.92 1.18 26.64
CA LEU A 431 4.62 -0.25 26.46
C LEU A 431 4.91 -1.06 27.73
N GLN A 432 5.94 -0.71 28.52
CA GLN A 432 6.21 -1.34 29.82
C GLN A 432 5.08 -1.09 30.81
N GLU A 433 4.44 0.08 30.78
CA GLU A 433 3.32 0.43 31.65
C GLU A 433 2.10 -0.47 31.40
N LEU A 434 1.92 -1.01 30.17
CA LEU A 434 0.87 -2.01 29.87
C LEU A 434 1.06 -3.31 30.64
N GLY A 435 2.30 -3.74 30.89
CA GLY A 435 2.60 -4.95 31.65
C GLY A 435 2.17 -4.89 33.12
N ALA A 436 2.10 -3.70 33.68
CA ALA A 436 1.62 -3.50 35.04
C ALA A 436 0.08 -3.65 35.18
N LEU A 437 -0.65 -3.57 34.06
CA LEU A 437 -2.09 -3.74 34.00
C LEU A 437 -2.51 -5.20 33.72
N ALA A 438 -1.58 -6.04 33.26
CA ALA A 438 -1.85 -7.46 33.03
C ALA A 438 -1.97 -8.18 34.37
N PRO A 439 -3.05 -8.94 34.65
CA PRO A 439 -3.11 -9.77 35.87
C PRO A 439 -1.95 -10.76 35.86
N ALA A 440 -1.36 -10.98 37.03
CA ALA A 440 -0.28 -11.94 37.22
C ALA A 440 -0.64 -13.28 36.56
N PRO A 441 0.31 -13.98 35.90
CA PRO A 441 0.02 -15.26 35.29
C PRO A 441 -0.58 -16.19 36.34
N VAL A 442 -1.77 -16.73 36.06
CA VAL A 442 -2.38 -17.75 36.89
C VAL A 442 -1.40 -18.90 36.99
N ALA A 443 -0.80 -19.09 38.18
CA ALA A 443 0.11 -20.20 38.44
C ALA A 443 -0.63 -21.48 38.03
N ARG A 444 -0.11 -22.22 37.07
CA ARG A 444 -0.63 -23.55 36.72
C ARG A 444 -0.59 -24.36 38.01
N GLY A 445 -1.77 -24.59 38.56
CA GLY A 445 -1.97 -25.34 39.78
C GLY A 445 -1.23 -26.69 39.65
N GLY A 446 -0.47 -26.98 40.70
CA GLY A 446 0.29 -28.21 40.79
C GLY A 446 -0.61 -29.43 40.57
N THR A 447 -0.05 -30.40 39.90
CA THR A 447 -0.55 -31.77 39.81
C THR A 447 -0.98 -32.25 41.21
N GLN A 448 -2.28 -32.44 41.41
CA GLN A 448 -2.77 -33.23 42.53
C GLN A 448 -2.37 -34.69 42.24
N ASP A 449 -1.39 -35.17 43.00
CA ASP A 449 -1.11 -36.59 43.16
C ASP A 449 -2.36 -37.24 43.77
N PHE A 450 -2.99 -38.13 43.07
CA PHE A 450 -3.96 -39.07 43.64
C PHE A 450 -3.20 -40.22 44.27
N PRO A 451 -3.38 -40.49 45.56
CA PRO A 451 -2.86 -41.73 46.16
C PRO A 451 -3.66 -42.95 45.71
N HIS A 452 -2.96 -44.06 45.61
CA HIS A 452 -3.37 -45.41 45.18
C HIS A 452 -4.66 -45.94 45.80
#